data_9f7882dc165499d23801d9fd6dc5f002
#
_entry.id   9f7882dc165499d23801d9fd6dc5f002
#
_cell.length_a   1.000
_cell.length_b   1.000
_cell.length_c   1.000
_cell.angle_alpha   90.00
_cell.angle_beta   90.00
_cell.angle_gamma   90.00
#
_symmetry.space_group_name_H-M   'P 1'
#
loop_
_entity.id
_entity.type
_entity.pdbx_description
1 polymer ?
#
loop_
_entity_poly.entity_id
_entity_poly.type
_entity_poly.pdbx_seq_one_letter_code
_entity_poly.pdbx_strand_id
1 'polypeptide(L)'
;MGTTEPIRDKDDLKKFLNYYKKDHPSPRNYAMTVLGLHTALRISDILNLKWENVYNFQKNCFLEHICLNEKKTGKQSIIAVNTHVKEALESYRSVRSPKPEHFIFSKRTNTNMPLCRTQAYRIIKKAAEETLLSNTHISCHSLRKTFGYHAWKQGISPVMLMDIYNHSSFDITKRYLGIGQDERDSIFLKIDF
;
A
#
# COMPACT_ATOMS: atom_id res chain seq x y z
N MET A 1 -17.68 -13.90 -3.70
CA MET A 1 -16.35 -13.29 -3.78
C MET A 1 -15.72 -13.35 -2.41
N GLY A 2 -14.62 -14.09 -2.22
CA GLY A 2 -13.93 -14.17 -0.93
C GLY A 2 -13.42 -12.79 -0.51
N THR A 3 -13.50 -12.49 0.78
CA THR A 3 -12.96 -11.28 1.36
C THR A 3 -11.42 -11.34 1.29
N THR A 4 -10.80 -10.33 0.71
CA THR A 4 -9.33 -10.23 0.70
C THR A 4 -8.81 -10.06 2.13
N GLU A 5 -7.65 -10.63 2.43
CA GLU A 5 -7.05 -10.61 3.75
C GLU A 5 -5.77 -9.77 3.81
N PRO A 6 -5.37 -9.28 5.00
CA PRO A 6 -4.05 -8.68 5.20
C PRO A 6 -2.97 -9.78 5.24
N ILE A 7 -1.74 -9.43 4.90
CA ILE A 7 -0.56 -10.26 5.19
C ILE A 7 -0.21 -10.01 6.65
N ARG A 8 -0.50 -10.97 7.52
CA ARG A 8 -0.40 -10.81 8.99
C ARG A 8 0.99 -11.16 9.51
N ASP A 9 1.58 -12.21 8.97
CA ASP A 9 2.90 -12.66 9.37
C ASP A 9 3.99 -11.74 8.83
N LYS A 10 4.99 -11.40 9.67
CA LYS A 10 6.06 -10.47 9.30
C LYS A 10 7.08 -11.11 8.35
N ASP A 11 7.32 -12.42 8.46
CA ASP A 11 8.26 -13.12 7.58
C ASP A 11 7.64 -13.31 6.19
N ASP A 12 6.35 -13.61 6.12
CA ASP A 12 5.61 -13.64 4.86
C ASP A 12 5.56 -12.26 4.20
N LEU A 13 5.35 -11.19 4.96
CA LEU A 13 5.42 -9.83 4.44
C LEU A 13 6.81 -9.50 3.88
N LYS A 14 7.87 -9.95 4.55
CA LYS A 14 9.26 -9.79 4.10
C LYS A 14 9.54 -10.58 2.82
N LYS A 15 9.08 -11.84 2.71
CA LYS A 15 9.18 -12.64 1.49
C LYS A 15 8.45 -11.96 0.33
N PHE A 16 7.21 -11.53 0.56
CA PHE A 16 6.40 -10.83 -0.42
C PHE A 16 7.06 -9.53 -0.94
N LEU A 17 7.67 -8.72 -0.07
CA LEU A 17 8.43 -7.53 -0.45
C LEU A 17 9.69 -7.89 -1.23
N ASN A 18 10.41 -8.96 -0.84
CA ASN A 18 11.64 -9.38 -1.49
C ASN A 18 11.40 -9.91 -2.90
N TYR A 19 10.24 -10.41 -3.21
CA TYR A 19 9.91 -10.93 -4.55
C TYR A 19 10.29 -9.94 -5.67
N TYR A 20 9.85 -8.69 -5.58
CA TYR A 20 10.22 -7.66 -6.56
C TYR A 20 11.49 -6.88 -6.22
N LYS A 21 12.01 -7.01 -5.02
CA LYS A 21 13.24 -6.34 -4.61
C LYS A 21 14.49 -7.15 -5.00
N LYS A 22 14.45 -8.48 -4.84
CA LYS A 22 15.61 -9.37 -4.95
C LYS A 22 15.41 -10.53 -5.94
N ASP A 23 14.32 -11.29 -5.80
CA ASP A 23 14.15 -12.57 -6.48
C ASP A 23 13.78 -12.38 -7.96
N HIS A 24 12.88 -11.44 -8.24
CA HIS A 24 12.47 -11.02 -9.58
C HIS A 24 12.53 -9.50 -9.71
N PRO A 25 13.74 -8.90 -9.76
CA PRO A 25 13.92 -7.47 -9.63
C PRO A 25 13.08 -6.65 -10.60
N SER A 26 12.23 -5.79 -10.05
CA SER A 26 11.40 -4.86 -10.81
C SER A 26 11.17 -3.60 -9.98
N PRO A 27 11.99 -2.54 -10.14
CA PRO A 27 11.87 -1.32 -9.35
C PRO A 27 10.46 -0.72 -9.38
N ARG A 28 9.78 -0.74 -10.52
CA ARG A 28 8.39 -0.29 -10.63
C ARG A 28 7.43 -1.08 -9.76
N ASN A 29 7.47 -2.43 -9.87
CA ASN A 29 6.54 -3.28 -9.14
C ASN A 29 6.85 -3.24 -7.63
N TYR A 30 8.11 -3.19 -7.26
CA TYR A 30 8.56 -3.00 -5.89
C TYR A 30 8.03 -1.67 -5.31
N ALA A 31 8.24 -0.54 -6.02
CA ALA A 31 7.73 0.76 -5.59
C ALA A 31 6.21 0.78 -5.43
N MET A 32 5.47 0.13 -6.35
CA MET A 32 4.01 0.02 -6.25
C MET A 32 3.58 -0.78 -5.01
N THR A 33 4.27 -1.88 -4.70
CA THR A 33 4.00 -2.70 -3.51
C THR A 33 4.29 -1.91 -2.23
N VAL A 34 5.44 -1.22 -2.18
CA VAL A 34 5.83 -0.39 -1.02
C VAL A 34 4.82 0.74 -0.80
N LEU A 35 4.42 1.47 -1.85
CA LEU A 35 3.39 2.51 -1.71
C LEU A 35 2.09 1.92 -1.15
N GLY A 36 1.65 0.78 -1.66
CA GLY A 36 0.44 0.12 -1.19
C GLY A 36 0.48 -0.26 0.30
N LEU A 37 1.66 -0.67 0.78
CA LEU A 37 1.88 -1.09 2.16
C LEU A 37 2.13 0.08 3.13
N HIS A 38 2.57 1.25 2.65
CA HIS A 38 3.01 2.35 3.51
C HIS A 38 2.15 3.61 3.46
N THR A 39 1.18 3.71 2.54
CA THR A 39 0.38 4.93 2.37
C THR A 39 -1.09 4.75 2.70
N ALA A 40 -1.54 3.54 2.95
CA ALA A 40 -2.97 3.22 3.10
C ALA A 40 -3.85 3.64 1.90
N LEU A 41 -3.29 4.06 0.76
CA LEU A 41 -4.03 4.46 -0.43
C LEU A 41 -4.73 3.28 -1.11
N ARG A 42 -5.83 3.57 -1.78
CA ARG A 42 -6.45 2.60 -2.70
C ARG A 42 -5.60 2.48 -3.96
N ILE A 43 -5.59 1.29 -4.55
CA ILE A 43 -4.80 1.06 -5.78
C ILE A 43 -5.17 2.05 -6.91
N SER A 44 -6.44 2.45 -7.00
CA SER A 44 -6.88 3.46 -7.97
C SER A 44 -6.19 4.80 -7.77
N ASP A 45 -5.94 5.18 -6.54
CA ASP A 45 -5.30 6.44 -6.19
C ASP A 45 -3.79 6.35 -6.43
N ILE A 46 -3.16 5.25 -6.03
CA ILE A 46 -1.74 4.95 -6.33
C ILE A 46 -1.46 5.00 -7.83
N LEU A 47 -2.29 4.37 -8.65
CA LEU A 47 -2.09 4.32 -10.11
C LEU A 47 -2.26 5.69 -10.78
N ASN A 48 -2.95 6.63 -10.13
CA ASN A 48 -3.14 7.99 -10.66
C ASN A 48 -2.12 9.00 -10.15
N LEU A 49 -1.19 8.60 -9.28
CA LEU A 49 -0.09 9.46 -8.87
C LEU A 49 0.83 9.75 -10.05
N LYS A 50 1.17 11.01 -10.21
CA LYS A 50 2.22 11.49 -11.09
C LYS A 50 3.48 11.76 -10.29
N TRP A 51 4.61 11.87 -10.96
CA TRP A 51 5.88 12.16 -10.30
C TRP A 51 5.88 13.50 -9.58
N GLU A 52 5.21 14.52 -10.10
CA GLU A 52 5.01 15.82 -9.44
C GLU A 52 4.29 15.73 -8.09
N ASN A 53 3.50 14.67 -7.85
CA ASN A 53 2.82 14.46 -6.58
C ASN A 53 3.73 13.93 -5.46
N VAL A 54 4.94 13.49 -5.78
CA VAL A 54 5.88 12.88 -4.84
C VAL A 54 7.27 13.50 -4.88
N TYR A 55 7.63 14.22 -5.95
CA TYR A 55 8.97 14.72 -6.19
C TYR A 55 8.98 16.14 -6.73
N ASN A 56 9.78 17.00 -6.11
CA ASN A 56 10.03 18.36 -6.58
C ASN A 56 11.23 18.38 -7.53
N PHE A 57 10.97 18.51 -8.82
CA PHE A 57 12.01 18.49 -9.86
C PHE A 57 12.91 19.74 -9.85
N GLN A 58 12.41 20.88 -9.35
CA GLN A 58 13.21 22.12 -9.25
C GLN A 58 14.22 22.01 -8.10
N LYS A 59 13.78 21.47 -6.95
CA LYS A 59 14.60 21.30 -5.76
C LYS A 59 15.34 19.96 -5.74
N ASN A 60 15.10 19.09 -6.71
CA ASN A 60 15.65 17.74 -6.82
C ASN A 60 15.51 16.92 -5.52
N CYS A 61 14.32 16.92 -4.93
CA CYS A 61 14.04 16.22 -3.67
C CYS A 61 12.63 15.67 -3.62
N PHE A 62 12.42 14.63 -2.81
CA PHE A 62 11.08 14.12 -2.52
C PHE A 62 10.28 15.12 -1.70
N LEU A 63 8.98 15.20 -1.96
CA LEU A 63 8.05 15.94 -1.12
C LEU A 63 7.90 15.24 0.25
N GLU A 64 7.58 16.01 1.28
CA GLU A 64 7.30 15.47 2.61
C GLU A 64 5.94 14.78 2.68
N HIS A 65 4.98 15.25 1.88
CA HIS A 65 3.62 14.73 1.85
C HIS A 65 3.14 14.49 0.42
N ILE A 66 2.37 13.43 0.24
CA ILE A 66 1.52 13.21 -0.92
C ILE A 66 0.16 13.83 -0.59
N CYS A 67 -0.27 14.83 -1.37
CA CYS A 67 -1.59 15.45 -1.24
C CYS A 67 -2.44 15.08 -2.45
N LEU A 68 -3.60 14.50 -2.23
CA LEU A 68 -4.51 14.10 -3.30
C LEU A 68 -5.98 14.10 -2.85
N ASN A 69 -6.89 14.17 -3.81
CA ASN A 69 -8.30 13.89 -3.59
C ASN A 69 -8.58 12.44 -4.01
N GLU A 70 -9.07 11.63 -3.08
CA GLU A 70 -9.37 10.21 -3.33
C GLU A 70 -10.47 10.06 -4.39
N LYS A 71 -10.24 9.25 -5.41
CA LYS A 71 -11.19 9.03 -6.52
C LYS A 71 -12.56 8.52 -6.06
N LYS A 72 -12.61 7.69 -5.03
CA LYS A 72 -13.86 7.06 -4.57
C LYS A 72 -14.70 7.97 -3.68
N THR A 73 -14.05 8.79 -2.86
CA THR A 73 -14.73 9.56 -1.80
C THR A 73 -14.73 11.06 -2.07
N GLY A 74 -13.86 11.54 -2.97
CA GLY A 74 -13.62 12.97 -3.20
C GLY A 74 -12.89 13.66 -2.03
N LYS A 75 -12.67 12.97 -0.91
CA LYS A 75 -12.03 13.53 0.27
C LYS A 75 -10.54 13.75 0.03
N GLN A 76 -10.00 14.81 0.61
CA GLN A 76 -8.58 15.08 0.61
C GLN A 76 -7.85 14.11 1.54
N SER A 77 -6.70 13.61 1.09
CA SER A 77 -5.76 12.82 1.88
C SER A 77 -4.39 13.49 1.83
N ILE A 78 -3.78 13.65 3.01
CA ILE A 78 -2.41 14.15 3.19
C ILE A 78 -1.61 13.03 3.85
N ILE A 79 -0.60 12.53 3.16
CA ILE A 79 0.11 11.31 3.56
C ILE A 79 1.60 11.60 3.64
N ALA A 80 2.21 11.42 4.80
CA ALA A 80 3.64 11.58 4.98
C ALA A 80 4.43 10.54 4.16
N VAL A 81 5.44 11.00 3.44
CA VAL A 81 6.32 10.16 2.62
C VAL A 81 7.47 9.67 3.48
N ASN A 82 7.39 8.45 3.97
CA ASN A 82 8.43 7.85 4.80
C ASN A 82 9.65 7.40 4.00
N THR A 83 10.73 7.03 4.69
CA THR A 83 12.01 6.63 4.09
C THR A 83 11.86 5.44 3.14
N HIS A 84 11.06 4.43 3.49
CA HIS A 84 10.85 3.25 2.63
C HIS A 84 10.21 3.61 1.30
N VAL A 85 9.23 4.53 1.31
CA VAL A 85 8.60 5.04 0.08
C VAL A 85 9.59 5.83 -0.76
N LYS A 86 10.39 6.71 -0.11
CA LYS A 86 11.43 7.50 -0.81
C LYS A 86 12.46 6.60 -1.49
N GLU A 87 13.01 5.62 -0.78
CA GLU A 87 14.00 4.67 -1.30
C GLU A 87 13.46 3.84 -2.48
N ALA A 88 12.23 3.33 -2.35
CA ALA A 88 11.60 2.53 -3.40
C ALA A 88 11.32 3.37 -4.66
N LEU A 89 10.84 4.60 -4.49
CA LEU A 89 10.60 5.53 -5.59
C LEU A 89 11.91 6.00 -6.23
N GLU A 90 12.97 6.25 -5.45
CA GLU A 90 14.28 6.65 -5.97
C GLU A 90 14.90 5.54 -6.81
N SER A 91 14.87 4.29 -6.32
CA SER A 91 15.32 3.14 -7.10
C SER A 91 14.59 3.00 -8.43
N TYR A 92 13.31 3.37 -8.47
CA TYR A 92 12.54 3.35 -9.71
C TYR A 92 12.79 4.58 -10.58
N ARG A 93 12.93 5.77 -9.99
CA ARG A 93 13.21 7.03 -10.68
C ARG A 93 14.53 6.99 -11.43
N SER A 94 15.58 6.45 -10.79
CA SER A 94 16.94 6.38 -11.35
C SER A 94 17.03 5.58 -12.66
N VAL A 95 16.18 4.55 -12.83
CA VAL A 95 16.14 3.73 -14.05
C VAL A 95 15.14 4.24 -15.10
N ARG A 96 14.35 5.27 -14.80
CA ARG A 96 13.26 5.74 -15.68
C ARG A 96 13.46 7.16 -16.21
N SER A 97 14.19 8.02 -15.46
CA SER A 97 14.34 9.45 -15.76
C SER A 97 13.02 10.13 -16.11
N PRO A 98 12.04 10.13 -15.19
CA PRO A 98 10.69 10.59 -15.49
C PRO A 98 10.61 12.11 -15.59
N LYS A 99 9.52 12.61 -16.22
CA LYS A 99 9.10 14.00 -16.17
C LYS A 99 8.02 14.22 -15.10
N PRO A 100 7.80 15.45 -14.60
CA PRO A 100 6.81 15.76 -13.57
C PRO A 100 5.41 15.21 -13.89
N GLU A 101 4.94 15.41 -15.12
CA GLU A 101 3.61 15.07 -15.60
C GLU A 101 3.39 13.57 -15.85
N HIS A 102 4.45 12.76 -15.88
CA HIS A 102 4.35 11.32 -16.11
C HIS A 102 3.72 10.60 -14.93
N PHE A 103 2.84 9.63 -15.19
CA PHE A 103 2.36 8.74 -14.14
C PHE A 103 3.50 7.90 -13.56
N ILE A 104 3.56 7.77 -12.23
CA ILE A 104 4.57 6.93 -11.57
C ILE A 104 4.45 5.50 -12.11
N PHE A 105 3.26 4.92 -12.09
CA PHE A 105 2.98 3.58 -12.56
C PHE A 105 2.35 3.61 -13.95
N SER A 106 3.12 4.03 -14.92
CA SER A 106 2.67 4.14 -16.31
C SER A 106 2.79 2.83 -17.10
N LYS A 107 2.11 2.78 -18.25
CA LYS A 107 2.35 1.75 -19.26
C LYS A 107 3.78 1.90 -19.81
N ARG A 108 4.39 0.76 -20.20
CA ARG A 108 5.75 0.77 -20.76
C ARG A 108 5.85 1.57 -22.07
N THR A 109 4.80 1.52 -22.87
CA THR A 109 4.73 2.17 -24.18
C THR A 109 4.24 3.62 -24.15
N ASN A 110 3.66 4.07 -23.02
CA ASN A 110 3.11 5.43 -22.91
C ASN A 110 3.11 5.88 -21.45
N THR A 111 4.01 6.82 -21.13
CA THR A 111 4.18 7.38 -19.78
C THR A 111 3.03 8.29 -19.34
N ASN A 112 2.22 8.76 -20.28
CA ASN A 112 1.02 9.57 -20.01
C ASN A 112 -0.24 8.71 -19.80
N MET A 113 -0.09 7.38 -19.73
CA MET A 113 -1.18 6.46 -19.43
C MET A 113 -0.81 5.58 -18.22
N PRO A 114 -1.63 5.57 -17.16
CA PRO A 114 -1.37 4.74 -16.00
C PRO A 114 -1.58 3.25 -16.32
N LEU A 115 -0.99 2.38 -15.51
CA LEU A 115 -1.36 0.98 -15.47
C LEU A 115 -2.85 0.84 -15.12
N CYS A 116 -3.50 -0.15 -15.70
CA CYS A 116 -4.87 -0.47 -15.31
C CYS A 116 -4.89 -1.32 -14.01
N ARG A 117 -6.04 -1.28 -13.32
CA ARG A 117 -6.25 -2.05 -12.08
C ARG A 117 -5.99 -3.55 -12.25
N THR A 118 -6.35 -4.11 -13.40
CA THR A 118 -6.13 -5.53 -13.72
C THR A 118 -4.64 -5.87 -13.79
N GLN A 119 -3.83 -4.98 -14.36
CA GLN A 119 -2.37 -5.17 -14.40
C GLN A 119 -1.76 -5.09 -13.00
N ALA A 120 -2.16 -4.09 -12.20
CA ALA A 120 -1.74 -3.99 -10.81
C ALA A 120 -2.13 -5.23 -9.99
N TYR A 121 -3.38 -5.71 -10.17
CA TYR A 121 -3.83 -6.94 -9.54
C TYR A 121 -2.97 -8.15 -9.90
N ARG A 122 -2.66 -8.35 -11.19
CA ARG A 122 -1.80 -9.46 -11.65
C ARG A 122 -0.39 -9.40 -11.04
N ILE A 123 0.17 -8.18 -10.91
CA ILE A 123 1.48 -7.96 -10.29
C ILE A 123 1.44 -8.40 -8.81
N ILE A 124 0.47 -7.92 -8.05
CA ILE A 124 0.36 -8.24 -6.63
C ILE A 124 0.04 -9.72 -6.41
N LYS A 125 -0.88 -10.25 -7.20
CA LYS A 125 -1.27 -11.67 -7.14
C LYS A 125 -0.08 -12.59 -7.43
N LYS A 126 0.70 -12.31 -8.46
CA LYS A 126 1.89 -13.10 -8.80
C LYS A 126 2.89 -13.18 -7.63
N ALA A 127 3.22 -12.04 -7.02
CA ALA A 127 4.11 -12.03 -5.87
C ALA A 127 3.55 -12.86 -4.70
N ALA A 128 2.23 -12.76 -4.45
CA ALA A 128 1.60 -13.52 -3.38
C ALA A 128 1.60 -15.04 -3.64
N GLU A 129 1.28 -15.47 -4.87
CA GLU A 129 1.25 -16.87 -5.25
C GLU A 129 2.63 -17.54 -5.15
N GLU A 130 3.70 -16.79 -5.43
CA GLU A 130 5.08 -17.29 -5.41
C GLU A 130 5.73 -17.26 -4.01
N THR A 131 5.21 -16.45 -3.09
CA THR A 131 5.90 -16.23 -1.80
C THR A 131 5.09 -16.62 -0.56
N LEU A 132 3.76 -16.68 -0.67
CA LEU A 132 2.89 -16.95 0.47
C LEU A 132 2.37 -18.37 0.42
N LEU A 133 2.64 -19.13 1.48
CA LEU A 133 2.28 -20.56 1.60
C LEU A 133 0.79 -20.79 1.92
N SER A 134 0.05 -19.75 2.28
CA SER A 134 -1.35 -19.89 2.70
C SER A 134 -2.32 -19.59 1.55
N ASN A 135 -3.48 -20.28 1.56
CA ASN A 135 -4.63 -20.03 0.68
C ASN A 135 -5.29 -18.64 0.88
N THR A 136 -4.52 -17.64 1.28
CA THR A 136 -5.02 -16.29 1.54
C THR A 136 -5.31 -15.57 0.22
N HIS A 137 -6.50 -14.99 0.12
CA HIS A 137 -6.91 -14.19 -1.02
C HIS A 137 -6.21 -12.81 -1.00
N ILE A 138 -4.98 -12.76 -1.50
CA ILE A 138 -4.21 -11.53 -1.59
C ILE A 138 -4.53 -10.78 -2.89
N SER A 139 -4.78 -9.48 -2.77
CA SER A 139 -5.05 -8.56 -3.87
C SER A 139 -4.46 -7.18 -3.57
N CYS A 140 -4.64 -6.24 -4.50
CA CYS A 140 -4.25 -4.84 -4.25
C CYS A 140 -4.87 -4.27 -2.97
N HIS A 141 -6.06 -4.73 -2.59
CA HIS A 141 -6.75 -4.27 -1.39
C HIS A 141 -6.12 -4.82 -0.10
N SER A 142 -5.47 -5.97 -0.20
CA SER A 142 -4.73 -6.59 0.89
C SER A 142 -3.56 -5.71 1.37
N LEU A 143 -2.90 -4.97 0.46
CA LEU A 143 -1.81 -4.06 0.85
C LEU A 143 -2.30 -3.00 1.84
N ARG A 144 -3.43 -2.38 1.52
CA ARG A 144 -4.07 -1.40 2.39
C ARG A 144 -4.54 -2.01 3.71
N LYS A 145 -5.09 -3.24 3.69
CA LYS A 145 -5.45 -3.97 4.91
C LYS A 145 -4.22 -4.32 5.75
N THR A 146 -3.12 -4.71 5.12
CA THR A 146 -1.84 -5.02 5.77
C THR A 146 -1.30 -3.80 6.52
N PHE A 147 -1.33 -2.61 5.91
CA PHE A 147 -1.00 -1.36 6.60
C PHE A 147 -1.79 -1.21 7.91
N GLY A 148 -3.11 -1.29 7.84
CA GLY A 148 -3.94 -1.10 9.02
C GLY A 148 -3.76 -2.18 10.07
N TYR A 149 -3.66 -3.44 9.66
CA TYR A 149 -3.43 -4.54 10.58
C TYR A 149 -2.14 -4.34 11.40
N HIS A 150 -1.02 -4.04 10.72
CA HIS A 150 0.25 -3.85 11.41
C HIS A 150 0.29 -2.55 12.21
N ALA A 151 -0.33 -1.47 11.74
CA ALA A 151 -0.46 -0.23 12.51
C ALA A 151 -1.28 -0.45 13.80
N TRP A 152 -2.41 -1.16 13.70
CA TRP A 152 -3.21 -1.52 14.86
C TRP A 152 -2.44 -2.42 15.85
N LYS A 153 -1.74 -3.45 15.35
CA LYS A 153 -0.89 -4.30 16.21
C LYS A 153 0.27 -3.56 16.87
N GLN A 154 0.67 -2.41 16.35
CA GLN A 154 1.63 -1.48 16.95
C GLN A 154 0.98 -0.48 17.94
N GLY A 155 -0.31 -0.62 18.23
CA GLY A 155 -1.01 0.21 19.20
C GLY A 155 -1.67 1.47 18.64
N ILE A 156 -1.67 1.67 17.31
CA ILE A 156 -2.38 2.80 16.71
C ILE A 156 -3.90 2.63 16.91
N SER A 157 -4.53 3.67 17.44
CA SER A 157 -5.97 3.66 17.71
C SER A 157 -6.79 3.33 16.45
N PRO A 158 -7.76 2.40 16.53
CA PRO A 158 -8.68 2.14 15.42
C PRO A 158 -9.45 3.37 14.95
N VAL A 159 -9.69 4.36 15.81
CA VAL A 159 -10.32 5.64 15.45
C VAL A 159 -9.40 6.43 14.52
N MET A 160 -8.10 6.51 14.82
CA MET A 160 -7.11 7.14 13.95
C MET A 160 -7.03 6.41 12.60
N LEU A 161 -7.08 5.08 12.60
CA LEU A 161 -7.09 4.30 11.37
C LEU A 161 -8.37 4.50 10.56
N MET A 162 -9.51 4.71 11.21
CA MET A 162 -10.76 5.06 10.53
C MET A 162 -10.63 6.39 9.78
N ASP A 163 -9.99 7.38 10.41
CA ASP A 163 -9.72 8.68 9.79
C ASP A 163 -8.75 8.56 8.61
N ILE A 164 -7.59 7.90 8.81
CA ILE A 164 -6.60 7.62 7.73
C ILE A 164 -7.25 6.92 6.53
N TYR A 165 -8.19 6.03 6.77
CA TYR A 165 -8.90 5.32 5.70
C TYR A 165 -10.05 6.12 5.08
N ASN A 166 -10.41 7.28 5.63
CA ASN A 166 -11.61 8.00 5.26
C ASN A 166 -12.89 7.13 5.31
N HIS A 167 -12.98 6.23 6.29
CA HIS A 167 -14.13 5.35 6.44
C HIS A 167 -15.29 6.08 7.11
N SER A 168 -16.52 5.81 6.65
CA SER A 168 -17.75 6.43 7.18
C SER A 168 -18.24 5.78 8.48
N SER A 169 -17.73 4.57 8.84
CA SER A 169 -18.08 3.90 10.08
C SER A 169 -16.94 3.06 10.62
N PHE A 170 -16.98 2.84 11.94
CA PHE A 170 -16.01 2.00 12.62
C PHE A 170 -16.12 0.52 12.19
N ASP A 171 -17.31 0.01 11.87
CA ASP A 171 -17.50 -1.37 11.43
C ASP A 171 -16.75 -1.68 10.13
N ILE A 172 -16.62 -0.71 9.25
CA ILE A 172 -15.80 -0.86 8.04
C ILE A 172 -14.33 -1.03 8.46
N THR A 173 -13.84 -0.18 9.35
CA THR A 173 -12.45 -0.23 9.83
C THR A 173 -12.17 -1.54 10.56
N LYS A 174 -13.06 -1.99 11.44
CA LYS A 174 -12.96 -3.25 12.18
C LYS A 174 -12.74 -4.44 11.24
N ARG A 175 -13.53 -4.51 10.13
CA ARG A 175 -13.35 -5.53 9.09
C ARG A 175 -12.00 -5.42 8.37
N TYR A 176 -11.50 -4.21 8.18
CA TYR A 176 -10.19 -3.96 7.58
C TYR A 176 -9.04 -4.42 8.45
N LEU A 177 -9.14 -4.20 9.75
CA LEU A 177 -8.14 -4.60 10.73
C LEU A 177 -8.16 -6.10 11.00
N GLY A 178 -9.19 -6.81 10.54
CA GLY A 178 -9.37 -8.23 10.81
C GLY A 178 -9.61 -8.53 12.29
N ILE A 179 -10.22 -7.57 13.02
CA ILE A 179 -10.59 -7.73 14.43
C ILE A 179 -11.74 -8.73 14.51
N GLY A 180 -11.42 -9.95 14.86
CA GLY A 180 -12.34 -11.09 14.98
C GLY A 180 -12.54 -11.52 16.44
N GLN A 181 -13.05 -12.72 16.62
CA GLN A 181 -13.23 -13.31 17.93
C GLN A 181 -11.89 -13.62 18.60
N ASP A 182 -10.90 -14.12 17.84
CA ASP A 182 -9.57 -14.47 18.38
C ASP A 182 -8.87 -13.29 19.07
N GLU A 183 -9.04 -12.07 18.51
CA GLU A 183 -8.51 -10.86 19.13
C GLU A 183 -9.20 -10.52 20.44
N ARG A 184 -10.51 -10.74 20.53
CA ARG A 184 -11.28 -10.54 21.77
C ARG A 184 -10.85 -11.55 22.84
N ASP A 185 -10.74 -12.82 22.46
CA ASP A 185 -10.32 -13.89 23.35
C ASP A 185 -8.92 -13.60 23.91
N SER A 186 -8.02 -13.10 23.06
CA SER A 186 -6.67 -12.72 23.49
C SER A 186 -6.63 -11.60 24.53
N ILE A 187 -7.64 -10.71 24.54
CA ILE A 187 -7.76 -9.66 25.56
C ILE A 187 -8.21 -10.28 26.87
N PHE A 188 -9.26 -11.09 26.85
CA PHE A 188 -9.76 -11.76 28.07
C PHE A 188 -8.69 -12.63 28.73
N LEU A 189 -7.87 -13.32 27.94
CA LEU A 189 -6.81 -14.18 28.44
C LEU A 189 -5.57 -13.42 28.94
N LYS A 190 -5.43 -12.14 28.65
CA LYS A 190 -4.27 -11.31 29.04
C LYS A 190 -4.56 -10.34 30.18
N ILE A 191 -5.82 -10.12 30.51
CA ILE A 191 -6.17 -9.25 31.63
C ILE A 191 -5.86 -9.99 32.92
N ASP A 192 -4.96 -9.40 33.73
CA ASP A 192 -4.61 -9.78 35.07
C ASP A 192 -4.80 -8.57 35.97
N PHE A 193 -5.28 -8.78 37.23
CA PHE A 193 -5.60 -7.72 38.22
C PHE A 193 -4.73 -7.84 39.44
#